data_a6a2f9891cac09a27110ebd3c5a36122
#
_entry.id   a6a2f9891cac09a27110ebd3c5a36122
#
_cell.length_a   1.000
_cell.length_b   1.000
_cell.length_c   1.000
_cell.angle_alpha   90.00
_cell.angle_beta   90.00
_cell.angle_gamma   90.00
#
_symmetry.space_group_name_H-M   'P 1'
#
loop_
_entity.id
_entity.type
_entity.pdbx_description
1 polymer ?
#
loop_
_entity_poly.entity_id
_entity_poly.type
_entity_poly.pdbx_seq_one_letter_code
_entity_poly.pdbx_strand_id
1 'polypeptide(L)'
;LLSRGLGDVYKRQDINRCNRLTEAVDEKVMIINGDGRDMDLLMEEGLRNTEAFVALTDNSETNILACLAAKRMGVTKTVAEVENIDYISMAESLDIGTVINKKMIAASHIYQMMLDADVSNVKCLTFANADVAEFTVKNGSRITKCAVKDAGLPKGATIGGLIRNGEGILVTGNTVIQPNDHVVVFCLGMMIKKIEKFFN
;
A
#
# COMPACT_ATOMS: atom_id res chain seq x y z
N LEU A 1 1.51 17.35 -2.14
CA LEU A 1 0.62 17.24 -3.31
C LEU A 1 -0.81 17.35 -2.85
N LEU A 2 -1.55 18.29 -3.38
CA LEU A 2 -2.99 18.46 -3.13
C LEU A 2 -3.71 18.16 -4.44
N SER A 3 -4.61 17.20 -4.45
CA SER A 3 -5.50 16.95 -5.59
C SER A 3 -6.87 17.53 -5.27
N ARG A 4 -7.40 18.34 -6.16
CA ARG A 4 -8.73 18.92 -6.10
C ARG A 4 -9.51 18.48 -7.33
N GLY A 5 -10.27 17.41 -7.20
CA GLY A 5 -11.28 16.94 -8.16
C GLY A 5 -10.91 16.81 -9.64
N LEU A 6 -10.00 17.61 -10.19
CA LEU A 6 -9.54 17.60 -11.58
C LEU A 6 -8.09 18.04 -11.77
N GLY A 7 -7.30 18.20 -10.71
CA GLY A 7 -5.90 18.61 -10.83
C GLY A 7 -5.08 18.36 -9.57
N ASP A 8 -3.79 18.13 -9.75
CA ASP A 8 -2.84 17.95 -8.66
C ASP A 8 -2.16 19.28 -8.32
N VAL A 9 -1.93 19.54 -7.03
CA VAL A 9 -1.23 20.75 -6.57
C VAL A 9 0.11 20.36 -5.97
N TYR A 10 1.18 20.91 -6.52
CA TYR A 10 2.54 20.74 -6.01
C TYR A 10 2.95 21.98 -5.21
N LYS A 11 3.32 21.78 -3.95
CA LYS A 11 3.85 22.85 -3.09
C LYS A 11 5.33 22.63 -2.83
N ARG A 12 6.15 23.66 -3.12
CA ARG A 12 7.60 23.63 -2.92
C ARG A 12 8.13 25.03 -2.58
N GLN A 13 9.17 25.08 -1.76
CA GLN A 13 9.85 26.33 -1.39
C GLN A 13 10.86 26.81 -2.46
N ASP A 14 11.33 25.90 -3.34
CA ASP A 14 12.30 26.24 -4.38
C ASP A 14 11.59 26.71 -5.67
N ILE A 15 11.63 28.01 -5.93
CA ILE A 15 11.02 28.65 -7.09
C ILE A 15 11.54 28.10 -8.43
N ASN A 16 12.83 27.77 -8.53
CA ASN A 16 13.39 27.25 -9.78
C ASN A 16 12.84 25.85 -10.08
N ARG A 17 12.56 25.09 -9.01
CA ARG A 17 11.96 23.78 -9.14
C ARG A 17 10.47 23.87 -9.48
N CYS A 18 9.77 24.86 -8.92
CA CYS A 18 8.39 25.16 -9.31
C CYS A 18 8.29 25.50 -10.79
N ASN A 19 9.14 26.40 -11.29
CA ASN A 19 9.14 26.78 -12.70
C ASN A 19 9.40 25.58 -13.64
N ARG A 20 10.35 24.70 -13.31
CA ARG A 20 10.58 23.48 -14.10
C ARG A 20 9.40 22.51 -14.06
N LEU A 21 8.70 22.41 -12.94
CA LEU A 21 7.51 21.58 -12.84
C LEU A 21 6.35 22.13 -13.68
N THR A 22 6.17 23.44 -13.73
CA THR A 22 5.14 24.08 -14.56
C THR A 22 5.30 23.73 -16.04
N GLU A 23 6.54 23.54 -16.51
CA GLU A 23 6.82 23.11 -17.89
C GLU A 23 6.60 21.60 -18.12
N ALA A 24 6.63 20.80 -17.06
CA ALA A 24 6.64 19.33 -17.14
C ALA A 24 5.29 18.66 -16.84
N VAL A 25 4.33 19.40 -16.27
CA VAL A 25 3.03 18.83 -15.86
C VAL A 25 1.88 19.37 -16.69
N ASP A 26 0.74 18.64 -16.67
CA ASP A 26 -0.49 19.03 -17.35
C ASP A 26 -1.02 20.39 -16.83
N GLU A 27 -1.67 21.17 -17.68
CA GLU A 27 -2.28 22.47 -17.35
C GLU A 27 -3.32 22.40 -16.24
N LYS A 28 -3.85 21.21 -15.93
CA LYS A 28 -4.78 20.97 -14.84
C LYS A 28 -4.11 20.92 -13.46
N VAL A 29 -2.79 20.87 -13.42
CA VAL A 29 -2.00 20.80 -12.20
C VAL A 29 -1.60 22.22 -11.77
N MET A 30 -2.02 22.61 -10.58
CA MET A 30 -1.62 23.89 -9.98
C MET A 30 -0.32 23.70 -9.19
N ILE A 31 0.68 24.53 -9.46
CA ILE A 31 1.94 24.56 -8.73
C ILE A 31 1.98 25.79 -7.84
N ILE A 32 2.19 25.57 -6.55
CA ILE A 32 2.24 26.65 -5.56
C ILE A 32 3.63 26.67 -4.93
N ASN A 33 4.25 27.85 -4.97
CA ASN A 33 5.49 28.10 -4.25
C ASN A 33 5.18 28.48 -2.81
N GLY A 34 5.56 27.63 -1.84
CA GLY A 34 5.31 27.88 -0.44
C GLY A 34 5.73 26.71 0.45
N ASP A 35 5.73 26.97 1.77
CA ASP A 35 5.99 25.91 2.74
C ASP A 35 4.74 25.02 2.91
N GLY A 36 4.88 23.73 2.64
CA GLY A 36 3.80 22.74 2.83
C GLY A 36 3.41 22.49 4.29
N ARG A 37 4.12 23.10 5.25
CA ARG A 37 3.79 23.08 6.68
C ARG A 37 2.98 24.28 7.11
N ASP A 38 2.90 25.31 6.27
CA ASP A 38 2.12 26.51 6.54
C ASP A 38 0.64 26.19 6.38
N MET A 39 -0.05 26.12 7.53
CA MET A 39 -1.44 25.73 7.55
C MET A 39 -2.36 26.84 7.01
N ASP A 40 -1.98 28.10 7.19
CA ASP A 40 -2.75 29.23 6.67
C ASP A 40 -2.71 29.22 5.14
N LEU A 41 -1.54 29.04 4.56
CA LEU A 41 -1.36 28.85 3.12
C LEU A 41 -2.17 27.64 2.60
N LEU A 42 -2.13 26.52 3.30
CA LEU A 42 -2.91 25.34 2.91
C LEU A 42 -4.41 25.59 2.94
N MET A 43 -4.86 26.36 3.91
CA MET A 43 -6.26 26.72 4.07
C MET A 43 -6.74 27.70 2.97
N GLU A 44 -5.95 28.72 2.65
CA GLU A 44 -6.22 29.67 1.56
C GLU A 44 -6.35 28.94 0.22
N GLU A 45 -5.52 27.93 -0.01
CA GLU A 45 -5.54 27.09 -1.22
C GLU A 45 -6.63 26.01 -1.22
N GLY A 46 -7.50 26.02 -0.22
CA GLY A 46 -8.70 25.19 -0.19
C GLY A 46 -8.51 23.76 0.33
N LEU A 47 -7.57 23.55 1.26
CA LEU A 47 -7.34 22.25 1.89
C LEU A 47 -8.62 21.58 2.40
N ARG A 48 -9.56 22.34 2.96
CA ARG A 48 -10.84 21.82 3.48
C ARG A 48 -11.74 21.17 2.43
N ASN A 49 -11.57 21.54 1.17
CA ASN A 49 -12.35 21.02 0.06
C ASN A 49 -11.59 19.94 -0.73
N THR A 50 -10.45 19.50 -0.20
CA THR A 50 -9.58 18.53 -0.85
C THR A 50 -9.98 17.11 -0.44
N GLU A 51 -10.17 16.23 -1.41
CA GLU A 51 -10.53 14.82 -1.16
C GLU A 51 -9.37 14.01 -0.60
N ALA A 52 -8.15 14.31 -1.06
CA ALA A 52 -6.94 13.61 -0.65
C ALA A 52 -5.76 14.55 -0.46
N PHE A 53 -4.96 14.29 0.54
CA PHE A 53 -3.70 15.00 0.83
C PHE A 53 -2.54 14.03 0.90
N VAL A 54 -1.48 14.32 0.16
CA VAL A 54 -0.30 13.45 0.07
C VAL A 54 0.95 14.25 0.46
N ALA A 55 1.66 13.81 1.50
CA ALA A 55 2.89 14.41 1.98
C ALA A 55 4.10 13.54 1.62
N LEU A 56 4.95 14.04 0.73
CA LEU A 56 6.10 13.33 0.15
C LEU A 56 7.39 14.17 0.25
N THR A 57 7.61 14.83 1.39
CA THR A 57 8.90 15.51 1.65
C THR A 57 9.95 14.49 2.12
N ASP A 58 11.19 14.89 2.16
CA ASP A 58 12.33 14.08 2.63
C ASP A 58 12.34 13.89 4.15
N ASN A 59 11.40 14.54 4.87
CA ASN A 59 11.33 14.50 6.33
C ASN A 59 10.06 13.79 6.79
N SER A 60 10.24 12.63 7.41
CA SER A 60 9.14 11.77 7.87
C SER A 60 8.24 12.45 8.89
N GLU A 61 8.82 13.19 9.83
CA GLU A 61 8.10 13.90 10.89
C GLU A 61 7.21 14.99 10.30
N THR A 62 7.75 15.74 9.35
CA THR A 62 6.99 16.75 8.60
C THR A 62 5.81 16.14 7.87
N ASN A 63 6.00 15.00 7.20
CA ASN A 63 4.95 14.31 6.48
C ASN A 63 3.85 13.79 7.41
N ILE A 64 4.22 13.23 8.56
CA ILE A 64 3.30 12.76 9.60
C ILE A 64 2.45 13.92 10.14
N LEU A 65 3.10 15.01 10.54
CA LEU A 65 2.42 16.17 11.12
C LEU A 65 1.50 16.86 10.10
N ALA A 66 1.94 17.01 8.87
CA ALA A 66 1.13 17.59 7.80
C ALA A 66 -0.13 16.76 7.51
N CYS A 67 -0.01 15.43 7.44
CA CYS A 67 -1.15 14.54 7.26
C CYS A 67 -2.11 14.58 8.46
N LEU A 68 -1.57 14.59 9.69
CA LEU A 68 -2.39 14.73 10.90
C LEU A 68 -3.19 16.04 10.91
N ALA A 69 -2.55 17.14 10.53
CA ALA A 69 -3.20 18.44 10.44
C ALA A 69 -4.27 18.46 9.34
N ALA A 70 -3.96 17.96 8.15
CA ALA A 70 -4.92 17.85 7.05
C ALA A 70 -6.15 17.01 7.45
N LYS A 71 -5.95 15.91 8.15
CA LYS A 71 -7.05 15.06 8.64
C LYS A 71 -7.92 15.78 9.67
N ARG A 72 -7.32 16.52 10.60
CA ARG A 72 -8.06 17.35 11.57
C ARG A 72 -8.88 18.46 10.91
N MET A 73 -8.49 18.89 9.72
CA MET A 73 -9.22 19.87 8.91
C MET A 73 -10.30 19.27 8.03
N GLY A 74 -10.50 17.95 8.09
CA GLY A 74 -11.60 17.26 7.41
C GLY A 74 -11.21 16.56 6.10
N VAL A 75 -9.93 16.51 5.74
CA VAL A 75 -9.48 15.72 4.57
C VAL A 75 -9.68 14.24 4.87
N THR A 76 -10.41 13.56 4.00
CA THR A 76 -10.82 12.16 4.22
C THR A 76 -9.70 11.16 3.95
N LYS A 77 -8.86 11.43 2.95
CA LYS A 77 -7.76 10.55 2.55
C LYS A 77 -6.43 11.27 2.72
N THR A 78 -5.55 10.72 3.55
CA THR A 78 -4.21 11.25 3.76
C THR A 78 -3.17 10.17 3.53
N VAL A 79 -2.06 10.53 2.90
CA VAL A 79 -0.94 9.63 2.58
C VAL A 79 0.36 10.30 2.99
N ALA A 80 1.12 9.66 3.86
CA ALA A 80 2.42 10.15 4.32
C ALA A 80 3.55 9.21 3.89
N GLU A 81 4.60 9.76 3.31
CA GLU A 81 5.86 9.04 3.14
C GLU A 81 6.64 9.07 4.45
N VAL A 82 6.98 7.87 4.97
CA VAL A 82 7.74 7.71 6.22
C VAL A 82 8.94 6.80 5.95
N GLU A 83 10.12 7.39 5.77
CA GLU A 83 11.34 6.63 5.49
C GLU A 83 11.90 5.92 6.72
N ASN A 84 11.75 6.51 7.91
CA ASN A 84 12.18 5.90 9.14
C ASN A 84 11.22 4.79 9.56
N ILE A 85 11.71 3.54 9.56
CA ILE A 85 10.91 2.35 9.88
C ILE A 85 10.36 2.41 11.32
N ASP A 86 11.12 2.98 12.24
CA ASP A 86 10.71 3.09 13.65
C ASP A 86 9.50 4.00 13.84
N TYR A 87 9.26 4.92 12.91
CA TYR A 87 8.12 5.84 12.97
C TYR A 87 6.84 5.29 12.34
N ILE A 88 6.92 4.18 11.61
CA ILE A 88 5.75 3.61 10.91
C ILE A 88 4.65 3.23 11.91
N SER A 89 4.98 2.47 12.95
CA SER A 89 4.02 2.04 13.96
C SER A 89 3.40 3.21 14.72
N MET A 90 4.20 4.24 15.00
CA MET A 90 3.72 5.46 15.62
C MET A 90 2.76 6.22 14.69
N ALA A 91 3.13 6.38 13.43
CA ALA A 91 2.31 7.05 12.43
C ALA A 91 0.96 6.34 12.22
N GLU A 92 0.96 5.01 12.18
CA GLU A 92 -0.26 4.20 12.11
C GLU A 92 -1.13 4.36 13.36
N SER A 93 -0.53 4.43 14.56
CA SER A 93 -1.27 4.64 15.82
C SER A 93 -1.93 6.02 15.93
N LEU A 94 -1.39 7.02 15.24
CA LEU A 94 -1.94 8.37 15.16
C LEU A 94 -3.10 8.50 14.15
N ASP A 95 -3.44 7.42 13.46
CA ASP A 95 -4.51 7.39 12.46
C ASP A 95 -4.34 8.48 11.39
N ILE A 96 -3.10 8.71 10.94
CA ILE A 96 -2.78 9.73 9.93
C ILE A 96 -3.21 9.34 8.51
N GLY A 97 -3.81 8.19 8.31
CA GLY A 97 -4.17 7.63 7.01
C GLY A 97 -3.15 6.58 6.53
N THR A 98 -2.86 6.57 5.24
CA THR A 98 -1.94 5.59 4.65
C THR A 98 -0.49 6.00 4.85
N VAL A 99 0.33 5.08 5.35
CA VAL A 99 1.79 5.26 5.46
C VAL A 99 2.47 4.55 4.30
N ILE A 100 3.38 5.23 3.62
CA ILE A 100 4.20 4.68 2.53
C ILE A 100 5.66 4.69 2.96
N ASN A 101 6.35 3.56 2.77
CA ASN A 101 7.80 3.46 2.92
C ASN A 101 8.40 2.89 1.63
N LYS A 102 9.22 3.68 0.94
CA LYS A 102 9.83 3.30 -0.34
C LYS A 102 10.70 2.05 -0.24
N LYS A 103 11.45 1.91 0.86
CA LYS A 103 12.36 0.77 1.07
C LYS A 103 11.58 -0.53 1.24
N MET A 104 10.46 -0.48 1.95
CA MET A 104 9.59 -1.65 2.11
C MET A 104 8.88 -2.05 0.83
N ILE A 105 8.43 -1.07 0.04
CA ILE A 105 7.83 -1.33 -1.28
C ILE A 105 8.87 -2.00 -2.19
N ALA A 106 10.08 -1.43 -2.25
CA ALA A 106 11.16 -2.02 -3.04
C ALA A 106 11.55 -3.43 -2.56
N ALA A 107 11.66 -3.63 -1.24
CA ALA A 107 11.97 -4.95 -0.67
C ALA A 107 10.86 -5.97 -0.98
N SER A 108 9.59 -5.60 -0.89
CA SER A 108 8.47 -6.47 -1.25
C SER A 108 8.51 -6.86 -2.72
N HIS A 109 8.85 -5.91 -3.59
CA HIS A 109 8.97 -6.19 -5.03
C HIS A 109 10.16 -7.10 -5.36
N ILE A 110 11.33 -6.86 -4.74
CA ILE A 110 12.50 -7.74 -4.87
C ILE A 110 12.16 -9.15 -4.36
N TYR A 111 11.47 -9.25 -3.22
CA TYR A 111 11.08 -10.53 -2.66
C TYR A 111 10.13 -11.29 -3.60
N GLN A 112 9.16 -10.59 -4.19
CA GLN A 112 8.28 -11.16 -5.22
C GLN A 112 9.07 -11.75 -6.39
N MET A 113 10.09 -11.03 -6.89
CA MET A 113 10.93 -11.50 -7.99
C MET A 113 11.79 -12.74 -7.64
N MET A 114 12.02 -12.99 -6.35
CA MET A 114 12.79 -14.14 -5.86
C MET A 114 11.92 -15.41 -5.67
N LEU A 115 10.61 -15.31 -5.80
CA LEU A 115 9.70 -16.45 -5.70
C LEU A 115 9.59 -17.15 -7.06
N ASP A 116 9.57 -18.48 -7.03
CA ASP A 116 9.46 -19.31 -8.23
C ASP A 116 8.00 -19.52 -8.69
N ALA A 117 7.04 -19.20 -7.80
CA ALA A 117 5.61 -19.27 -8.10
C ALA A 117 5.12 -18.03 -8.85
N ASP A 118 3.98 -18.17 -9.53
CA ASP A 118 3.23 -17.04 -10.08
C ASP A 118 2.59 -16.25 -8.93
N VAL A 119 3.38 -15.37 -8.33
CA VAL A 119 2.95 -14.49 -7.23
C VAL A 119 2.63 -13.11 -7.82
N SER A 120 1.36 -12.78 -7.83
CA SER A 120 0.90 -11.50 -8.39
C SER A 120 1.28 -10.32 -7.51
N ASN A 121 1.20 -10.49 -6.19
CA ASN A 121 1.48 -9.45 -5.22
C ASN A 121 2.07 -10.02 -3.93
N VAL A 122 3.01 -9.28 -3.32
CA VAL A 122 3.50 -9.53 -1.96
C VAL A 122 3.45 -8.24 -1.16
N LYS A 123 2.90 -8.29 0.03
CA LYS A 123 2.88 -7.16 0.97
C LYS A 123 3.31 -7.62 2.36
N CYS A 124 4.40 -7.05 2.85
CA CYS A 124 4.84 -7.25 4.23
C CYS A 124 4.07 -6.30 5.15
N LEU A 125 3.40 -6.86 6.16
CA LEU A 125 2.67 -6.12 7.19
C LEU A 125 3.56 -5.93 8.41
N THR A 126 4.23 -4.80 8.51
CA THR A 126 5.29 -4.54 9.50
C THR A 126 4.81 -4.67 10.94
N PHE A 127 3.62 -4.14 11.24
CA PHE A 127 3.06 -4.13 12.60
C PHE A 127 2.58 -5.50 13.06
N ALA A 128 2.24 -6.40 12.15
CA ALA A 128 1.70 -7.73 12.47
C ALA A 128 2.76 -8.84 12.40
N ASN A 129 4.02 -8.53 12.02
CA ASN A 129 5.04 -9.52 11.66
C ASN A 129 4.47 -10.62 10.74
N ALA A 130 3.69 -10.21 9.76
CA ALA A 130 2.95 -11.05 8.86
C ALA A 130 3.18 -10.60 7.41
N ASP A 131 3.13 -11.55 6.50
CA ASP A 131 3.18 -11.31 5.06
C ASP A 131 1.85 -11.69 4.44
N VAL A 132 1.46 -10.96 3.41
CA VAL A 132 0.32 -11.29 2.56
C VAL A 132 0.84 -11.50 1.15
N ALA A 133 0.47 -12.62 0.55
CA ALA A 133 0.83 -12.93 -0.83
C ALA A 133 -0.40 -13.40 -1.62
N GLU A 134 -0.47 -12.97 -2.86
CA GLU A 134 -1.46 -13.43 -3.83
C GLU A 134 -0.78 -14.40 -4.80
N PHE A 135 -1.26 -15.64 -4.83
CA PHE A 135 -0.76 -16.71 -5.70
C PHE A 135 -1.76 -17.01 -6.81
N THR A 136 -1.26 -17.12 -8.04
CA THR A 136 -2.02 -17.73 -9.14
C THR A 136 -1.80 -19.24 -9.10
N VAL A 137 -2.89 -20.00 -8.99
CA VAL A 137 -2.83 -21.46 -8.82
C VAL A 137 -2.56 -22.15 -10.15
N LYS A 138 -1.47 -22.91 -10.23
CA LYS A 138 -1.10 -23.68 -11.43
C LYS A 138 -1.87 -25.00 -11.53
N ASN A 139 -1.98 -25.51 -12.74
CA ASN A 139 -2.54 -26.84 -12.99
C ASN A 139 -1.71 -27.92 -12.29
N GLY A 140 -2.38 -28.80 -11.54
CA GLY A 140 -1.70 -29.88 -10.82
C GLY A 140 -1.10 -29.51 -9.47
N SER A 141 -1.21 -28.25 -9.06
CA SER A 141 -0.74 -27.77 -7.77
C SER A 141 -1.29 -28.60 -6.61
N ARG A 142 -0.49 -28.78 -5.57
CA ARG A 142 -0.86 -29.58 -4.40
C ARG A 142 -2.14 -29.10 -3.75
N ILE A 143 -2.37 -27.77 -3.73
CA ILE A 143 -3.54 -27.16 -3.09
C ILE A 143 -4.86 -27.49 -3.77
N THR A 144 -4.84 -27.93 -5.04
CA THR A 144 -6.06 -28.26 -5.79
C THR A 144 -6.57 -29.68 -5.53
N LYS A 145 -5.78 -30.52 -4.84
CA LYS A 145 -6.05 -31.97 -4.68
C LYS A 145 -7.04 -32.29 -3.57
N CYS A 146 -7.29 -31.37 -2.64
CA CYS A 146 -8.16 -31.60 -1.49
C CYS A 146 -8.76 -30.27 -0.99
N ALA A 147 -9.66 -30.35 -0.04
CA ALA A 147 -10.17 -29.17 0.65
C ALA A 147 -9.07 -28.48 1.48
N VAL A 148 -9.18 -27.16 1.67
CA VAL A 148 -8.16 -26.36 2.35
C VAL A 148 -7.79 -26.91 3.73
N LYS A 149 -8.76 -27.41 4.50
CA LYS A 149 -8.52 -28.03 5.82
C LYS A 149 -7.59 -29.25 5.76
N ASP A 150 -7.59 -29.96 4.64
CA ASP A 150 -6.84 -31.21 4.45
C ASP A 150 -5.53 -30.99 3.66
N ALA A 151 -5.27 -29.76 3.20
CA ALA A 151 -4.10 -29.41 2.38
C ALA A 151 -2.78 -29.47 3.14
N GLY A 152 -2.82 -29.46 4.47
CA GLY A 152 -1.63 -29.52 5.33
C GLY A 152 -0.81 -28.23 5.27
N LEU A 153 -1.46 -27.10 5.22
CA LEU A 153 -0.78 -25.79 5.30
C LEU A 153 0.02 -25.68 6.61
N PRO A 154 1.20 -25.02 6.60
CA PRO A 154 2.00 -24.86 7.80
C PRO A 154 1.27 -24.02 8.84
N LYS A 155 1.54 -24.29 10.14
CA LYS A 155 1.04 -23.46 11.23
C LYS A 155 1.49 -22.02 11.04
N GLY A 156 0.57 -21.08 11.19
CA GLY A 156 0.81 -19.65 10.95
C GLY A 156 0.55 -19.19 9.51
N ALA A 157 0.06 -20.07 8.64
CA ALA A 157 -0.44 -19.71 7.32
C ALA A 157 -1.96 -19.92 7.24
N THR A 158 -2.64 -18.99 6.63
CA THR A 158 -4.09 -19.08 6.40
C THR A 158 -4.46 -18.51 5.03
N ILE A 159 -5.45 -19.11 4.38
CA ILE A 159 -6.01 -18.56 3.15
C ILE A 159 -7.23 -17.74 3.53
N GLY A 160 -7.19 -16.43 3.23
CA GLY A 160 -8.27 -15.51 3.56
C GLY A 160 -9.38 -15.48 2.51
N GLY A 161 -9.01 -15.58 1.24
CA GLY A 161 -9.95 -15.50 0.13
C GLY A 161 -9.32 -15.91 -1.20
N LEU A 162 -10.13 -16.01 -2.22
CA LEU A 162 -9.69 -16.20 -3.59
C LEU A 162 -10.57 -15.41 -4.57
N ILE A 163 -10.03 -15.15 -5.75
CA ILE A 163 -10.78 -14.64 -6.89
C ILE A 163 -10.86 -15.75 -7.93
N ARG A 164 -12.07 -16.10 -8.34
CA ARG A 164 -12.36 -17.08 -9.39
C ARG A 164 -13.27 -16.45 -10.42
N ASN A 165 -12.86 -16.44 -11.68
CA ASN A 165 -13.62 -15.84 -12.79
C ASN A 165 -14.05 -14.38 -12.53
N GLY A 166 -13.21 -13.59 -11.82
CA GLY A 166 -13.50 -12.20 -11.46
C GLY A 166 -14.38 -12.01 -10.21
N GLU A 167 -14.83 -13.08 -9.57
CA GLU A 167 -15.65 -13.04 -8.36
C GLU A 167 -14.81 -13.36 -7.11
N GLY A 168 -14.96 -12.53 -6.07
CA GLY A 168 -14.31 -12.74 -4.77
C GLY A 168 -15.06 -13.80 -3.95
N ILE A 169 -14.34 -14.82 -3.47
CA ILE A 169 -14.87 -15.92 -2.67
C ILE A 169 -14.14 -15.96 -1.33
N LEU A 170 -14.91 -15.93 -0.24
CA LEU A 170 -14.36 -16.15 1.09
C LEU A 170 -14.03 -17.64 1.27
N VAL A 171 -12.78 -17.93 1.64
CA VAL A 171 -12.32 -19.31 1.78
C VAL A 171 -12.68 -19.88 3.15
N THR A 172 -13.23 -21.09 3.15
CA THR A 172 -13.49 -21.89 4.35
C THR A 172 -12.67 -23.17 4.31
N GLY A 173 -12.62 -23.92 5.42
CA GLY A 173 -11.93 -25.21 5.46
C GLY A 173 -12.42 -26.22 4.43
N ASN A 174 -13.67 -26.13 3.99
CA ASN A 174 -14.27 -27.04 2.99
C ASN A 174 -14.09 -26.54 1.54
N THR A 175 -13.55 -25.36 1.34
CA THR A 175 -13.31 -24.81 0.00
C THR A 175 -12.27 -25.66 -0.74
N VAL A 176 -12.55 -25.99 -1.98
CA VAL A 176 -11.61 -26.62 -2.91
C VAL A 176 -11.11 -25.56 -3.88
N ILE A 177 -9.79 -25.36 -3.87
CA ILE A 177 -9.11 -24.40 -4.74
C ILE A 177 -8.93 -25.04 -6.12
N GLN A 178 -9.11 -24.24 -7.17
CA GLN A 178 -9.03 -24.68 -8.56
C GLN A 178 -7.86 -24.04 -9.29
N PRO A 179 -7.39 -24.63 -10.39
CA PRO A 179 -6.42 -23.99 -11.26
C PRO A 179 -6.94 -22.61 -11.75
N ASN A 180 -6.02 -21.66 -11.87
CA ASN A 180 -6.26 -20.26 -12.24
C ASN A 180 -7.00 -19.42 -11.17
N ASP A 181 -7.28 -19.96 -9.99
CA ASP A 181 -7.70 -19.12 -8.87
C ASP A 181 -6.55 -18.16 -8.46
N HIS A 182 -6.91 -16.94 -8.11
CA HIS A 182 -6.00 -16.00 -7.44
C HIS A 182 -6.26 -16.07 -5.94
N VAL A 183 -5.33 -16.65 -5.21
CA VAL A 183 -5.52 -17.00 -3.79
C VAL A 183 -4.72 -16.08 -2.89
N VAL A 184 -5.39 -15.41 -1.94
CA VAL A 184 -4.76 -14.54 -0.95
C VAL A 184 -4.43 -15.32 0.30
N VAL A 185 -3.14 -15.38 0.61
CA VAL A 185 -2.58 -16.12 1.75
C VAL A 185 -1.97 -15.15 2.74
N PHE A 186 -2.32 -15.31 4.01
CA PHE A 186 -1.68 -14.63 5.14
C PHE A 186 -0.72 -15.61 5.81
N CYS A 187 0.50 -15.17 6.12
CA CYS A 187 1.46 -15.98 6.85
C CYS A 187 2.26 -15.16 7.86
N LEU A 188 2.52 -15.75 9.02
CA LEU A 188 3.34 -15.17 10.07
C LEU A 188 4.82 -15.47 9.81
N GLY A 189 5.65 -14.42 9.90
CA GLY A 189 7.08 -14.53 9.63
C GLY A 189 7.37 -14.95 8.18
N MET A 190 8.58 -14.88 7.72
CA MET A 190 9.01 -15.14 6.34
C MET A 190 8.72 -16.55 5.82
N MET A 191 7.43 -16.96 5.80
CA MET A 191 7.02 -18.31 5.39
C MET A 191 6.49 -18.42 3.95
N ILE A 192 6.39 -17.31 3.21
CA ILE A 192 5.86 -17.29 1.83
C ILE A 192 6.56 -18.35 0.96
N LYS A 193 7.89 -18.46 1.05
CA LYS A 193 8.67 -19.47 0.28
C LYS A 193 8.32 -20.92 0.62
N LYS A 194 7.82 -21.22 1.82
CA LYS A 194 7.35 -22.57 2.18
C LYS A 194 5.96 -22.83 1.62
N ILE A 195 5.15 -21.78 1.55
CA ILE A 195 3.75 -21.84 1.10
C ILE A 195 3.69 -21.92 -0.42
N GLU A 196 4.58 -21.24 -1.12
CA GLU A 196 4.74 -21.27 -2.58
C GLU A 196 4.62 -22.68 -3.17
N LYS A 197 5.22 -23.68 -2.51
CA LYS A 197 5.21 -25.09 -2.95
C LYS A 197 3.83 -25.74 -3.01
N PHE A 198 2.82 -25.12 -2.45
CA PHE A 198 1.44 -25.62 -2.52
C PHE A 198 0.73 -25.15 -3.79
N PHE A 199 1.22 -24.09 -4.41
CA PHE A 199 0.61 -23.42 -5.56
C PHE A 199 1.32 -23.67 -6.90
N ASN A 200 2.50 -24.28 -6.83
CA ASN A 200 3.28 -24.74 -7.99
C ASN A 200 2.88 -26.14 -8.47
#